data_3f1810b3f77bf33e358c37e0a13288ac
#
_entry.id   3f1810b3f77bf33e358c37e0a13288ac
#
_cell.length_a   1.000
_cell.length_b   1.000
_cell.length_c   1.000
_cell.angle_alpha   90.00
_cell.angle_beta   90.00
_cell.angle_gamma   90.00
#
_symmetry.space_group_name_H-M   'P 1'
#
loop_
_entity.id
_entity.type
_entity.pdbx_description
1 polymer ?
#
loop_
_entity_poly.entity_id
_entity_poly.type
_entity_poly.pdbx_seq_one_letter_code
_entity_poly.pdbx_strand_id
1 'polypeptide(L)'
;YEISACLVGSEMCIRDRIDEAAAELKLSFGSDQRKAFRILECPGVAILTGGQVISEELGLELKDTTMDMLGRAKSVKVQKENTVIVDGEGAKEDIDARVAQIKAQLEETTSEFDKEKLQERLAKLAGGVAVIRVGAATETEMKEAKLRMEDALNATRAAVEEGVVSGGGSAYIHASKKVAELVKTLSGDEKIGAQIILKALEAPLFHIAYNAGLEGAVIINKVRESEVGTGFDAYKEEYVNMIDAGILDPAKVTRSALQNATSVASTLLTTESVVANIKEDAPAMPAGGAGMGGMM
;
A
#
# COMPACT_ATOMS: atom_id res chain seq x y z
N TYR A 1 17.40 -11.13 -3.83
CA TYR A 1 16.63 -10.90 -2.60
C TYR A 1 16.42 -9.41 -2.41
N GLU A 2 15.19 -9.00 -2.24
CA GLU A 2 14.82 -7.61 -1.98
C GLU A 2 14.57 -7.47 -0.47
N ILE A 3 15.33 -6.61 0.18
CA ILE A 3 15.05 -6.20 1.55
C ILE A 3 14.59 -4.76 1.46
N SER A 4 13.29 -4.49 1.61
CA SER A 4 12.89 -3.14 1.92
C SER A 4 13.47 -2.82 3.28
N ALA A 5 14.28 -1.78 3.34
CA ALA A 5 14.86 -1.31 4.59
C ALA A 5 13.74 -1.13 5.61
N CYS A 6 13.87 -1.78 6.74
CA CYS A 6 12.94 -1.67 7.84
C CYS A 6 13.10 -0.29 8.47
N LEU A 7 12.39 0.69 7.92
CA LEU A 7 12.24 2.02 8.52
C LEU A 7 11.08 1.95 9.51
N VAL A 8 11.39 1.58 10.74
CA VAL A 8 10.48 1.80 11.87
C VAL A 8 11.24 2.62 12.91
N GLY A 9 10.80 3.84 13.08
CA GLY A 9 11.16 4.73 14.17
C GLY A 9 12.43 5.58 13.94
N SER A 10 12.22 6.87 13.77
CA SER A 10 13.22 7.94 13.75
C SER A 10 13.98 8.19 12.45
N GLU A 11 13.26 8.48 11.36
CA GLU A 11 13.89 9.01 10.13
C GLU A 11 14.67 10.33 10.37
N MET A 12 14.30 11.13 11.35
CA MET A 12 14.97 12.42 11.65
C MET A 12 16.32 12.25 12.35
N CYS A 13 16.44 11.34 13.31
CA CYS A 13 17.70 11.16 14.06
C CYS A 13 18.79 10.43 13.25
N ILE A 14 18.41 9.58 12.31
CA ILE A 14 19.37 8.83 11.48
C ILE A 14 19.96 9.72 10.38
N ARG A 15 19.16 10.60 9.80
CA ARG A 15 19.61 11.50 8.72
C ARG A 15 20.67 12.51 9.19
N ASP A 16 20.49 13.10 10.36
CA ASP A 16 21.41 14.10 10.90
C ASP A 16 22.75 13.50 11.31
N ARG A 17 22.75 12.29 11.92
CA ARG A 17 23.99 11.56 12.28
C ARG A 17 24.77 11.06 11.08
N ILE A 18 24.10 10.69 9.99
CA ILE A 18 24.76 10.24 8.75
C ILE A 18 25.47 11.41 8.06
N ASP A 19 24.89 12.59 8.08
CA ASP A 19 25.50 13.78 7.47
C ASP A 19 26.71 14.28 8.28
N GLU A 20 26.72 14.15 9.60
CA GLU A 20 27.87 14.42 10.47
C GLU A 20 29.01 13.40 10.27
N ALA A 21 28.70 12.12 10.30
CA ALA A 21 29.69 11.07 10.12
C ALA A 21 30.30 11.04 8.70
N ALA A 22 29.53 11.39 7.67
CA ALA A 22 30.02 11.52 6.30
C ALA A 22 30.95 12.74 6.12
N ALA A 23 30.81 13.76 6.97
CA ALA A 23 31.69 14.93 6.96
C ALA A 23 33.03 14.66 7.66
N GLU A 24 33.07 13.79 8.68
CA GLU A 24 34.30 13.41 9.38
C GLU A 24 35.14 12.37 8.60
N LEU A 25 34.53 11.44 7.93
CA LEU A 25 35.19 10.49 7.04
C LEU A 25 35.54 11.14 5.70
N LYS A 26 36.69 11.78 5.59
CA LYS A 26 37.29 12.28 4.35
C LYS A 26 37.66 11.17 3.35
N LEU A 27 36.81 10.20 3.17
CA LEU A 27 37.00 9.14 2.19
C LEU A 27 36.38 9.58 0.87
N SER A 28 37.16 9.64 -0.19
CA SER A 28 36.79 10.06 -1.54
C SER A 28 35.99 8.98 -2.28
N PHE A 29 34.82 8.67 -1.80
CA PHE A 29 33.88 7.81 -2.50
C PHE A 29 32.77 8.70 -3.08
N GLY A 30 32.29 8.45 -4.25
CA GLY A 30 31.24 9.25 -4.91
C GLY A 30 29.87 9.18 -4.20
N SER A 31 28.83 9.70 -4.83
CA SER A 31 27.45 9.79 -4.29
C SER A 31 26.84 8.50 -3.75
N ASP A 32 27.51 7.37 -3.92
CA ASP A 32 27.08 6.05 -3.47
C ASP A 32 27.44 5.69 -2.02
N GLN A 33 28.24 6.49 -1.33
CA GLN A 33 28.71 6.23 0.04
C GLN A 33 27.63 6.28 1.11
N ARG A 34 26.75 7.28 1.04
CA ARG A 34 25.62 7.40 1.99
C ARG A 34 24.70 6.19 1.99
N LYS A 35 24.75 5.44 0.91
CA LYS A 35 23.97 4.24 0.69
C LYS A 35 24.58 3.00 1.31
N ALA A 36 25.91 2.88 1.27
CA ALA A 36 26.64 1.80 1.94
C ALA A 36 26.52 1.88 3.47
N PHE A 37 26.46 3.08 4.01
CA PHE A 37 26.35 3.33 5.44
C PHE A 37 25.05 2.83 6.07
N ARG A 38 23.91 3.11 5.47
CA ARG A 38 22.59 2.63 5.94
C ARG A 38 22.48 1.10 5.95
N ILE A 39 23.26 0.43 5.12
CA ILE A 39 23.32 -1.03 5.06
C ILE A 39 23.99 -1.59 6.31
N LEU A 40 24.96 -0.90 6.88
CA LEU A 40 25.76 -1.36 8.03
C LEU A 40 25.00 -1.32 9.37
N GLU A 41 23.99 -0.47 9.50
CA GLU A 41 23.20 -0.33 10.74
C GLU A 41 22.05 -1.34 10.85
N CYS A 42 21.72 -2.07 9.79
CA CYS A 42 20.62 -3.04 9.78
C CYS A 42 21.10 -4.48 9.99
N PRO A 43 20.79 -5.13 11.13
CA PRO A 43 21.22 -6.50 11.40
C PRO A 43 20.81 -7.50 10.32
N GLY A 44 19.60 -7.35 9.75
CA GLY A 44 19.13 -8.22 8.67
C GLY A 44 19.93 -8.07 7.38
N VAL A 45 20.38 -6.87 7.07
CA VAL A 45 21.20 -6.59 5.89
C VAL A 45 22.63 -7.10 6.09
N ALA A 46 23.21 -6.89 7.30
CA ALA A 46 24.53 -7.38 7.63
C ALA A 46 24.62 -8.92 7.50
N ILE A 47 23.64 -9.63 8.05
CA ILE A 47 23.56 -11.10 7.95
C ILE A 47 23.41 -11.55 6.49
N LEU A 48 22.54 -10.87 5.70
CA LEU A 48 22.34 -11.23 4.30
C LEU A 48 23.58 -11.02 3.43
N THR A 49 24.38 -10.00 3.74
CA THR A 49 25.55 -9.60 2.94
C THR A 49 26.87 -10.11 3.50
N GLY A 50 26.86 -10.72 4.69
CA GLY A 50 28.06 -11.18 5.39
C GLY A 50 28.87 -10.04 6.00
N GLY A 51 28.26 -8.87 6.22
CA GLY A 51 28.88 -7.73 6.88
C GLY A 51 28.64 -7.72 8.38
N GLN A 52 29.25 -6.76 9.06
CA GLN A 52 29.10 -6.54 10.50
C GLN A 52 28.27 -5.29 10.78
N VAL A 53 27.39 -5.35 11.77
CA VAL A 53 26.63 -4.18 12.25
C VAL A 53 27.57 -3.28 13.04
N ILE A 54 27.60 -2.00 12.67
CA ILE A 54 28.39 -1.00 13.38
C ILE A 54 27.40 -0.15 14.17
N SER A 55 27.49 -0.24 15.48
CA SER A 55 26.63 0.46 16.43
C SER A 55 27.42 0.84 17.67
N GLU A 56 27.15 2.01 18.23
CA GLU A 56 27.72 2.45 19.50
C GLU A 56 27.40 1.47 20.64
N GLU A 57 26.26 0.80 20.60
CA GLU A 57 25.87 -0.22 21.57
C GLU A 57 26.80 -1.44 21.56
N LEU A 58 27.41 -1.73 20.41
CA LEU A 58 28.40 -2.78 20.24
C LEU A 58 29.83 -2.27 20.46
N GLY A 59 30.01 -1.00 20.85
CA GLY A 59 31.30 -0.38 21.04
C GLY A 59 32.10 -0.13 19.77
N LEU A 60 31.43 -0.14 18.61
CA LEU A 60 32.05 0.08 17.31
C LEU A 60 31.67 1.49 16.81
N GLU A 61 32.68 2.28 16.50
CA GLU A 61 32.50 3.59 15.90
C GLU A 61 32.76 3.53 14.38
N LEU A 62 32.10 4.39 13.65
CA LEU A 62 32.23 4.45 12.19
C LEU A 62 33.64 4.76 11.71
N LYS A 63 34.42 5.51 12.51
CA LYS A 63 35.83 5.84 12.20
C LYS A 63 36.74 4.59 12.20
N ASP A 64 36.35 3.53 12.93
CA ASP A 64 37.12 2.29 13.07
C ASP A 64 36.71 1.22 12.07
N THR A 65 35.81 1.56 11.14
CA THR A 65 35.28 0.63 10.12
C THR A 65 36.34 0.28 9.09
N THR A 66 36.61 -1.01 8.93
CA THR A 66 37.48 -1.55 7.89
C THR A 66 36.72 -2.18 6.75
N MET A 67 37.38 -2.38 5.61
CA MET A 67 36.74 -2.99 4.42
C MET A 67 36.24 -4.42 4.67
N ASP A 68 36.84 -5.14 5.61
CA ASP A 68 36.46 -6.51 5.95
C ASP A 68 35.15 -6.59 6.75
N MET A 69 34.71 -5.48 7.36
CA MET A 69 33.44 -5.37 8.05
C MET A 69 32.26 -5.10 7.10
N LEU A 70 32.56 -4.73 5.86
CA LEU A 70 31.54 -4.43 4.85
C LEU A 70 31.00 -5.72 4.23
N GLY A 71 29.66 -5.81 4.13
CA GLY A 71 29.00 -6.90 3.44
C GLY A 71 29.17 -6.81 1.92
N ARG A 72 28.95 -7.94 1.26
CA ARG A 72 29.03 -8.07 -0.20
C ARG A 72 27.71 -8.53 -0.80
N ALA A 73 27.38 -8.02 -1.98
CA ALA A 73 26.21 -8.42 -2.74
C ALA A 73 26.48 -8.22 -4.24
N LYS A 74 25.84 -9.03 -5.08
CA LYS A 74 25.97 -8.93 -6.54
C LYS A 74 25.49 -7.60 -7.08
N SER A 75 24.38 -7.10 -6.58
CA SER A 75 23.91 -5.76 -6.90
C SER A 75 23.07 -5.16 -5.78
N VAL A 76 23.18 -3.83 -5.61
CA VAL A 76 22.38 -3.07 -4.65
C VAL A 76 21.76 -1.89 -5.40
N LYS A 77 20.43 -1.81 -5.38
CA LYS A 77 19.67 -0.69 -5.94
C LYS A 77 18.99 0.08 -4.83
N VAL A 78 19.45 1.29 -4.58
CA VAL A 78 18.88 2.17 -3.56
C VAL A 78 17.95 3.19 -4.18
N GLN A 79 16.72 3.24 -3.73
CA GLN A 79 15.71 4.22 -4.10
C GLN A 79 15.34 5.05 -2.87
N LYS A 80 14.50 6.08 -3.06
CA LYS A 80 14.07 6.97 -1.97
C LYS A 80 13.39 6.20 -0.84
N GLU A 81 12.55 5.24 -1.17
CA GLU A 81 11.70 4.50 -0.22
C GLU A 81 12.16 3.06 0.00
N ASN A 82 12.87 2.47 -0.96
CA ASN A 82 13.25 1.06 -0.93
C ASN A 82 14.72 0.84 -1.32
N THR A 83 15.35 -0.12 -0.66
CA THR A 83 16.67 -0.63 -1.06
C THR A 83 16.55 -2.10 -1.43
N VAL A 84 16.94 -2.44 -2.66
CA VAL A 84 16.94 -3.80 -3.18
C VAL A 84 18.35 -4.35 -3.19
N ILE A 85 18.58 -5.46 -2.51
CA ILE A 85 19.85 -6.18 -2.47
C ILE A 85 19.64 -7.53 -3.13
N VAL A 86 20.42 -7.82 -4.15
CA VAL A 86 20.32 -9.06 -4.92
C VAL A 86 21.55 -9.89 -4.69
N ASP A 87 21.37 -11.18 -4.35
CA ASP A 87 22.43 -12.15 -4.11
C ASP A 87 23.48 -11.63 -3.10
N GLY A 88 23.07 -11.44 -1.84
CA GLY A 88 24.00 -11.18 -0.74
C GLY A 88 24.88 -12.38 -0.48
N GLU A 89 26.17 -12.13 -0.16
CA GLU A 89 27.18 -13.18 0.07
C GLU A 89 27.25 -13.62 1.58
N GLY A 90 26.18 -13.40 2.34
CA GLY A 90 26.08 -13.86 3.73
C GLY A 90 26.03 -15.39 3.87
N ALA A 91 26.54 -15.91 4.98
CA ALA A 91 26.50 -17.33 5.25
C ALA A 91 25.05 -17.82 5.43
N LYS A 92 24.69 -18.91 4.75
CA LYS A 92 23.34 -19.47 4.81
C LYS A 92 22.95 -19.88 6.23
N GLU A 93 23.92 -20.38 7.01
CA GLU A 93 23.72 -20.78 8.40
C GLU A 93 23.28 -19.61 9.28
N ASP A 94 23.88 -18.43 9.10
CA ASP A 94 23.52 -17.22 9.83
C ASP A 94 22.14 -16.70 9.43
N ILE A 95 21.78 -16.82 8.14
CA ILE A 95 20.45 -16.47 7.63
C ILE A 95 19.40 -17.39 8.25
N ASP A 96 19.65 -18.70 8.27
CA ASP A 96 18.74 -19.70 8.82
C ASP A 96 18.59 -19.52 10.36
N ALA A 97 19.67 -19.22 11.07
CA ALA A 97 19.63 -18.89 12.50
C ALA A 97 18.78 -17.62 12.77
N ARG A 98 18.91 -16.60 11.92
CA ARG A 98 18.11 -15.38 12.05
C ARG A 98 16.63 -15.63 11.76
N VAL A 99 16.33 -16.45 10.76
CA VAL A 99 14.96 -16.90 10.45
C VAL A 99 14.34 -17.63 11.64
N ALA A 100 15.09 -18.52 12.28
CA ALA A 100 14.62 -19.24 13.48
C ALA A 100 14.35 -18.27 14.65
N GLN A 101 15.22 -17.29 14.85
CA GLN A 101 15.05 -16.26 15.88
C GLN A 101 13.79 -15.40 15.65
N ILE A 102 13.54 -14.98 14.41
CA ILE A 102 12.33 -14.21 14.07
C ILE A 102 11.07 -15.04 14.29
N LYS A 103 11.08 -16.34 13.97
CA LYS A 103 9.97 -17.24 14.24
C LYS A 103 9.65 -17.35 15.73
N ALA A 104 10.69 -17.48 16.57
CA ALA A 104 10.51 -17.51 18.02
C ALA A 104 9.90 -16.19 18.54
N GLN A 105 10.40 -15.05 18.08
CA GLN A 105 9.84 -13.74 18.43
C GLN A 105 8.38 -13.59 18.01
N LEU A 106 8.00 -14.19 16.89
CA LEU A 106 6.62 -14.15 16.37
C LEU A 106 5.65 -14.93 17.27
N GLU A 107 6.10 -16.00 17.90
CA GLU A 107 5.31 -16.79 18.86
C GLU A 107 5.15 -16.06 20.20
N GLU A 108 6.17 -15.32 20.63
CA GLU A 108 6.16 -14.60 21.91
C GLU A 108 5.41 -13.27 21.86
N THR A 109 5.33 -12.65 20.68
CA THR A 109 4.75 -11.30 20.52
C THR A 109 3.23 -11.34 20.59
N THR A 110 2.65 -10.48 21.44
CA THR A 110 1.18 -10.34 21.61
C THR A 110 0.59 -9.22 20.76
N SER A 111 1.41 -8.28 20.29
CA SER A 111 0.99 -7.15 19.46
C SER A 111 0.77 -7.58 18.01
N GLU A 112 -0.42 -7.36 17.48
CA GLU A 112 -0.74 -7.69 16.06
C GLU A 112 0.11 -6.88 15.09
N PHE A 113 0.42 -5.62 15.41
CA PHE A 113 1.27 -4.78 14.59
C PHE A 113 2.71 -5.35 14.50
N ASP A 114 3.28 -5.77 15.65
CA ASP A 114 4.62 -6.33 15.68
C ASP A 114 4.68 -7.70 14.99
N LYS A 115 3.62 -8.51 15.13
CA LYS A 115 3.49 -9.76 14.37
C LYS A 115 3.54 -9.53 12.87
N GLU A 116 2.76 -8.56 12.36
CA GLU A 116 2.78 -8.22 10.94
C GLU A 116 4.18 -7.82 10.47
N LYS A 117 4.89 -6.99 11.23
CA LYS A 117 6.26 -6.57 10.92
C LYS A 117 7.27 -7.71 10.97
N LEU A 118 7.15 -8.62 11.92
CA LEU A 118 7.99 -9.81 12.02
C LEU A 118 7.72 -10.79 10.87
N GLN A 119 6.45 -10.98 10.47
CA GLN A 119 6.08 -11.79 9.32
C GLN A 119 6.64 -11.21 8.01
N GLU A 120 6.56 -9.89 7.84
CA GLU A 120 7.14 -9.21 6.69
C GLU A 120 8.65 -9.41 6.60
N ARG A 121 9.38 -9.29 7.73
CA ARG A 121 10.83 -9.56 7.81
C ARG A 121 11.15 -11.02 7.48
N LEU A 122 10.38 -11.94 8.05
CA LEU A 122 10.53 -13.37 7.79
C LEU A 122 10.36 -13.71 6.32
N ALA A 123 9.31 -13.19 5.68
CA ALA A 123 9.04 -13.40 4.27
C ALA A 123 10.19 -12.91 3.38
N LYS A 124 10.78 -11.75 3.71
CA LYS A 124 11.90 -11.18 2.95
C LYS A 124 13.20 -11.98 3.10
N LEU A 125 13.45 -12.56 4.28
CA LEU A 125 14.65 -13.36 4.54
C LEU A 125 14.52 -14.80 4.01
N ALA A 126 13.36 -15.44 4.20
CA ALA A 126 13.17 -16.85 3.91
C ALA A 126 12.56 -17.13 2.53
N GLY A 127 11.76 -16.22 2.00
CA GLY A 127 10.91 -16.46 0.83
C GLY A 127 11.50 -16.00 -0.51
N GLY A 128 12.54 -15.22 -0.49
CA GLY A 128 13.02 -14.52 -1.69
C GLY A 128 12.08 -13.43 -2.18
N VAL A 129 12.46 -12.72 -3.24
CA VAL A 129 11.69 -11.63 -3.80
C VAL A 129 11.49 -11.81 -5.29
N ALA A 130 10.23 -11.75 -5.73
CA ALA A 130 9.90 -11.68 -7.15
C ALA A 130 9.98 -10.22 -7.63
N VAL A 131 10.71 -9.99 -8.72
CA VAL A 131 10.80 -8.68 -9.36
C VAL A 131 9.99 -8.69 -10.65
N ILE A 132 8.89 -7.94 -10.67
CA ILE A 132 8.08 -7.74 -11.87
C ILE A 132 8.55 -6.47 -12.57
N ARG A 133 9.04 -6.62 -13.79
CA ARG A 133 9.45 -5.49 -14.63
C ARG A 133 8.29 -5.07 -15.51
N VAL A 134 7.86 -3.82 -15.37
CA VAL A 134 6.79 -3.23 -16.17
C VAL A 134 7.40 -2.35 -17.25
N GLY A 135 6.93 -2.51 -18.48
CA GLY A 135 7.31 -1.66 -19.61
C GLY A 135 6.05 -1.28 -20.40
N ALA A 136 6.10 -0.13 -21.05
CA ALA A 136 5.07 0.34 -21.97
C ALA A 136 5.69 1.29 -23.01
N ALA A 137 4.94 1.66 -24.03
CA ALA A 137 5.41 2.55 -25.08
C ALA A 137 5.58 4.00 -24.58
N THR A 138 4.76 4.42 -23.62
CA THR A 138 4.80 5.76 -23.01
C THR A 138 4.99 5.70 -21.50
N GLU A 139 5.52 6.78 -20.91
CA GLU A 139 5.72 6.90 -19.47
C GLU A 139 4.37 6.84 -18.71
N THR A 140 3.33 7.43 -19.30
CA THR A 140 1.98 7.43 -18.70
C THR A 140 1.41 6.02 -18.61
N GLU A 141 1.47 5.26 -19.70
CA GLU A 141 1.04 3.87 -19.74
C GLU A 141 1.86 2.99 -18.76
N MET A 142 3.17 3.22 -18.67
CA MET A 142 4.02 2.49 -17.74
C MET A 142 3.64 2.77 -16.28
N LYS A 143 3.35 4.03 -15.95
CA LYS A 143 2.88 4.41 -14.60
C LYS A 143 1.53 3.79 -14.29
N GLU A 144 0.60 3.82 -15.23
CA GLU A 144 -0.72 3.23 -15.07
C GLU A 144 -0.63 1.71 -14.87
N ALA A 145 0.13 1.01 -15.68
CA ALA A 145 0.35 -0.43 -15.54
C ALA A 145 1.01 -0.78 -14.20
N LYS A 146 1.99 0.01 -13.74
CA LYS A 146 2.62 -0.16 -12.43
C LYS A 146 1.60 -0.02 -11.29
N LEU A 147 0.81 1.06 -11.29
CA LEU A 147 -0.21 1.30 -10.26
C LEU A 147 -1.27 0.20 -10.24
N ARG A 148 -1.69 -0.29 -11.39
CA ARG A 148 -2.63 -1.41 -11.51
C ARG A 148 -2.07 -2.70 -10.91
N MET A 149 -0.78 -3.00 -11.11
CA MET A 149 -0.14 -4.16 -10.50
C MET A 149 0.01 -4.01 -8.98
N GLU A 150 0.36 -2.81 -8.49
CA GLU A 150 0.44 -2.51 -7.06
C GLU A 150 -0.93 -2.66 -6.39
N ASP A 151 -1.99 -2.19 -7.03
CA ASP A 151 -3.37 -2.33 -6.56
C ASP A 151 -3.77 -3.81 -6.47
N ALA A 152 -3.54 -4.58 -7.54
CA ALA A 152 -3.82 -6.01 -7.56
C ALA A 152 -3.07 -6.78 -6.46
N LEU A 153 -1.81 -6.43 -6.20
CA LEU A 153 -1.00 -7.03 -5.14
C LEU A 153 -1.59 -6.72 -3.76
N ASN A 154 -1.94 -5.47 -3.51
CA ASN A 154 -2.54 -5.04 -2.24
C ASN A 154 -3.92 -5.66 -2.02
N ALA A 155 -4.75 -5.73 -3.08
CA ALA A 155 -6.03 -6.41 -3.04
C ALA A 155 -5.88 -7.91 -2.72
N THR A 156 -4.89 -8.58 -3.31
CA THR A 156 -4.60 -9.99 -3.02
C THR A 156 -4.18 -10.19 -1.56
N ARG A 157 -3.32 -9.33 -1.02
CA ARG A 157 -2.93 -9.39 0.40
C ARG A 157 -4.13 -9.21 1.33
N ALA A 158 -4.97 -8.21 1.06
CA ALA A 158 -6.19 -7.96 1.83
C ALA A 158 -7.17 -9.14 1.75
N ALA A 159 -7.26 -9.82 0.60
CA ALA A 159 -8.09 -11.00 0.41
C ALA A 159 -7.58 -12.22 1.19
N VAL A 160 -6.26 -12.37 1.31
CA VAL A 160 -5.67 -13.45 2.15
C VAL A 160 -5.97 -13.25 3.63
N GLU A 161 -6.04 -11.99 4.09
CA GLU A 161 -6.28 -11.67 5.50
C GLU A 161 -7.74 -11.89 5.95
N GLU A 162 -8.72 -11.40 5.17
CA GLU A 162 -10.14 -11.41 5.58
C GLU A 162 -11.06 -12.13 4.57
N GLY A 163 -10.51 -12.73 3.53
CA GLY A 163 -11.29 -13.38 2.50
C GLY A 163 -11.85 -12.42 1.45
N VAL A 164 -12.73 -12.96 0.61
CA VAL A 164 -13.35 -12.24 -0.51
C VAL A 164 -14.87 -12.21 -0.39
N VAL A 165 -15.46 -11.20 -1.00
CA VAL A 165 -16.92 -11.03 -1.15
C VAL A 165 -17.27 -10.82 -2.61
N SER A 166 -18.56 -10.88 -2.95
CA SER A 166 -19.04 -10.54 -4.28
C SER A 166 -18.69 -9.09 -4.62
N GLY A 167 -18.01 -8.88 -5.76
CA GLY A 167 -17.48 -7.60 -6.18
C GLY A 167 -18.49 -6.66 -6.80
N GLY A 168 -17.99 -5.57 -7.37
CA GLY A 168 -18.82 -4.61 -8.11
C GLY A 168 -19.85 -3.88 -7.25
N GLY A 169 -19.65 -3.78 -5.95
CA GLY A 169 -20.60 -3.16 -5.02
C GLY A 169 -21.80 -4.03 -4.65
N SER A 170 -21.92 -5.25 -5.20
CA SER A 170 -23.07 -6.14 -4.94
C SER A 170 -23.12 -6.62 -3.47
N ALA A 171 -21.95 -6.82 -2.83
CA ALA A 171 -21.87 -7.16 -1.41
C ALA A 171 -22.58 -6.12 -0.52
N TYR A 172 -22.44 -4.84 -0.81
CA TYR A 172 -23.12 -3.78 -0.07
C TYR A 172 -24.63 -3.82 -0.24
N ILE A 173 -25.12 -4.12 -1.47
CA ILE A 173 -26.56 -4.25 -1.73
C ILE A 173 -27.15 -5.44 -0.94
N HIS A 174 -26.46 -6.57 -0.90
CA HIS A 174 -26.91 -7.71 -0.11
C HIS A 174 -26.85 -7.43 1.40
N ALA A 175 -25.79 -6.75 1.88
CA ALA A 175 -25.68 -6.32 3.28
C ALA A 175 -26.75 -5.30 3.69
N SER A 176 -27.22 -4.48 2.74
CA SER A 176 -28.24 -3.46 3.01
C SER A 176 -29.55 -4.04 3.58
N LYS A 177 -29.88 -5.30 3.27
CA LYS A 177 -31.05 -6.00 3.84
C LYS A 177 -30.93 -6.08 5.38
N LYS A 178 -29.76 -6.41 5.92
CA LYS A 178 -29.52 -6.47 7.35
C LYS A 178 -29.54 -5.10 8.03
N VAL A 179 -28.98 -4.10 7.33
CA VAL A 179 -29.05 -2.72 7.81
C VAL A 179 -30.49 -2.22 7.85
N ALA A 180 -31.31 -2.55 6.85
CA ALA A 180 -32.73 -2.19 6.82
C ALA A 180 -33.55 -2.85 7.97
N GLU A 181 -33.19 -4.07 8.39
CA GLU A 181 -33.77 -4.71 9.56
C GLU A 181 -33.38 -3.94 10.85
N LEU A 182 -32.10 -3.57 10.99
CA LEU A 182 -31.58 -2.79 12.11
C LEU A 182 -32.28 -1.41 12.20
N VAL A 183 -32.47 -0.71 11.11
CA VAL A 183 -33.17 0.60 11.05
C VAL A 183 -34.56 0.54 11.68
N LYS A 184 -35.25 -0.61 11.60
CA LYS A 184 -36.59 -0.79 12.19
C LYS A 184 -36.57 -0.86 13.72
N THR A 185 -35.43 -1.23 14.30
CA THR A 185 -35.25 -1.35 15.76
C THR A 185 -34.76 -0.06 16.41
N LEU A 186 -34.24 0.89 15.61
CA LEU A 186 -33.70 2.16 16.07
C LEU A 186 -34.75 3.27 16.08
N SER A 187 -34.52 4.30 16.90
CA SER A 187 -35.36 5.49 17.02
C SER A 187 -34.52 6.77 17.05
N GLY A 188 -35.16 7.93 16.83
CA GLY A 188 -34.51 9.23 16.89
C GLY A 188 -33.34 9.37 15.91
N ASP A 189 -32.27 10.02 16.35
CA ASP A 189 -31.11 10.36 15.50
C ASP A 189 -30.32 9.12 15.08
N GLU A 190 -30.27 8.06 15.90
CA GLU A 190 -29.64 6.80 15.53
C GLU A 190 -30.30 6.17 14.30
N LYS A 191 -31.63 6.25 14.23
CA LYS A 191 -32.36 5.78 13.05
C LYS A 191 -32.03 6.57 11.80
N ILE A 192 -31.91 7.90 11.92
CA ILE A 192 -31.53 8.79 10.82
C ILE A 192 -30.12 8.44 10.34
N GLY A 193 -29.16 8.30 11.25
CA GLY A 193 -27.80 7.88 10.93
C GLY A 193 -27.74 6.54 10.20
N ALA A 194 -28.47 5.54 10.67
CA ALA A 194 -28.55 4.23 10.02
C ALA A 194 -29.21 4.30 8.62
N GLN A 195 -30.20 5.18 8.42
CA GLN A 195 -30.80 5.43 7.11
C GLN A 195 -29.82 6.08 6.12
N ILE A 196 -28.95 6.99 6.60
CA ILE A 196 -27.89 7.58 5.77
C ILE A 196 -26.94 6.49 5.27
N ILE A 197 -26.48 5.59 6.17
CA ILE A 197 -25.63 4.46 5.79
C ILE A 197 -26.35 3.55 4.79
N LEU A 198 -27.62 3.22 5.03
CA LEU A 198 -28.41 2.39 4.14
C LEU A 198 -28.45 2.96 2.72
N LYS A 199 -28.61 4.27 2.59
CA LYS A 199 -28.59 4.96 1.29
C LYS A 199 -27.18 4.97 0.67
N ALA A 200 -26.14 5.17 1.48
CA ALA A 200 -24.77 5.20 1.00
C ALA A 200 -24.29 3.84 0.43
N LEU A 201 -24.81 2.72 0.95
CA LEU A 201 -24.47 1.38 0.46
C LEU A 201 -24.87 1.14 -1.01
N GLU A 202 -25.80 1.92 -1.53
CA GLU A 202 -26.22 1.83 -2.94
C GLU A 202 -25.23 2.48 -3.91
N ALA A 203 -24.46 3.48 -3.42
CA ALA A 203 -23.66 4.34 -4.29
C ALA A 203 -22.59 3.61 -5.13
N PRO A 204 -21.85 2.61 -4.62
CA PRO A 204 -20.82 1.95 -5.42
C PRO A 204 -21.40 1.28 -6.68
N LEU A 205 -22.41 0.44 -6.54
CA LEU A 205 -23.03 -0.21 -7.68
C LEU A 205 -23.75 0.79 -8.59
N PHE A 206 -24.38 1.83 -8.01
CA PHE A 206 -25.01 2.90 -8.79
C PHE A 206 -24.02 3.56 -9.75
N HIS A 207 -22.84 3.97 -9.22
CA HIS A 207 -21.84 4.66 -10.04
C HIS A 207 -21.18 3.74 -11.07
N ILE A 208 -20.99 2.46 -10.76
CA ILE A 208 -20.48 1.48 -11.74
C ILE A 208 -21.46 1.38 -12.92
N ALA A 209 -22.75 1.22 -12.65
CA ALA A 209 -23.76 1.16 -13.67
C ALA A 209 -23.89 2.48 -14.47
N TYR A 210 -23.89 3.60 -13.78
CA TYR A 210 -23.95 4.93 -14.37
C TYR A 210 -22.75 5.20 -15.30
N ASN A 211 -21.56 4.83 -14.90
CA ASN A 211 -20.34 4.97 -15.72
C ASN A 211 -20.37 4.08 -16.97
N ALA A 212 -21.12 2.97 -16.93
CA ALA A 212 -21.39 2.13 -18.09
C ALA A 212 -22.52 2.68 -18.98
N GLY A 213 -23.11 3.83 -18.63
CA GLY A 213 -24.21 4.43 -19.38
C GLY A 213 -25.61 3.82 -19.09
N LEU A 214 -25.71 3.08 -17.97
CA LEU A 214 -26.92 2.34 -17.58
C LEU A 214 -27.65 3.00 -16.42
N GLU A 215 -28.96 2.68 -16.28
CA GLU A 215 -29.76 3.20 -15.16
C GLU A 215 -29.49 2.44 -13.87
N GLY A 216 -28.67 3.04 -12.99
CA GLY A 216 -28.19 2.41 -11.76
C GLY A 216 -29.29 1.99 -10.80
N ALA A 217 -30.40 2.75 -10.70
CA ALA A 217 -31.49 2.43 -9.79
C ALA A 217 -32.22 1.12 -10.18
N VAL A 218 -32.35 0.85 -11.47
CA VAL A 218 -32.96 -0.39 -11.98
C VAL A 218 -32.09 -1.58 -11.65
N ILE A 219 -30.77 -1.45 -11.86
CA ILE A 219 -29.78 -2.50 -11.58
C ILE A 219 -29.73 -2.81 -10.08
N ILE A 220 -29.68 -1.80 -9.21
CA ILE A 220 -29.70 -1.98 -7.76
C ILE A 220 -30.92 -2.75 -7.30
N ASN A 221 -32.11 -2.38 -7.78
CA ASN A 221 -33.34 -3.08 -7.40
C ASN A 221 -33.31 -4.54 -7.81
N LYS A 222 -32.83 -4.85 -9.00
CA LYS A 222 -32.74 -6.23 -9.48
C LYS A 222 -31.71 -7.06 -8.71
N VAL A 223 -30.54 -6.49 -8.38
CA VAL A 223 -29.54 -7.15 -7.52
C VAL A 223 -30.08 -7.34 -6.10
N ARG A 224 -30.84 -6.38 -5.56
CA ARG A 224 -31.46 -6.49 -4.23
C ARG A 224 -32.46 -7.65 -4.12
N GLU A 225 -33.20 -7.93 -5.20
CA GLU A 225 -34.18 -9.01 -5.28
C GLU A 225 -33.53 -10.38 -5.55
N SER A 226 -32.32 -10.41 -6.08
CA SER A 226 -31.60 -11.63 -6.41
C SER A 226 -31.03 -12.36 -5.18
N GLU A 227 -30.52 -13.58 -5.42
CA GLU A 227 -29.84 -14.39 -4.41
C GLU A 227 -28.51 -13.74 -3.99
N VAL A 228 -28.10 -14.02 -2.75
CA VAL A 228 -26.83 -13.53 -2.22
C VAL A 228 -25.68 -14.07 -3.07
N GLY A 229 -24.76 -13.17 -3.46
CA GLY A 229 -23.66 -13.50 -4.37
C GLY A 229 -23.91 -13.11 -5.81
N THR A 230 -25.17 -12.89 -6.21
CA THR A 230 -25.49 -12.36 -7.53
C THR A 230 -25.24 -10.86 -7.59
N GLY A 231 -24.61 -10.40 -8.66
CA GLY A 231 -24.35 -9.00 -8.93
C GLY A 231 -24.51 -8.69 -10.43
N PHE A 232 -24.06 -7.52 -10.81
CA PHE A 232 -24.13 -7.05 -12.18
C PHE A 232 -22.73 -6.91 -12.78
N ASP A 233 -22.46 -7.67 -13.85
CA ASP A 233 -21.24 -7.52 -14.66
C ASP A 233 -21.46 -6.39 -15.66
N ALA A 234 -20.91 -5.22 -15.37
CA ALA A 234 -21.08 -4.03 -16.19
C ALA A 234 -20.37 -4.13 -17.56
N TYR A 235 -19.41 -5.04 -17.72
CA TYR A 235 -18.73 -5.25 -18.99
C TYR A 235 -19.57 -6.06 -19.97
N LYS A 236 -20.25 -7.11 -19.46
CA LYS A 236 -21.13 -7.97 -20.28
C LYS A 236 -22.60 -7.53 -20.24
N GLU A 237 -22.95 -6.61 -19.35
CA GLU A 237 -24.31 -6.18 -19.07
C GLU A 237 -25.25 -7.31 -18.61
N GLU A 238 -24.71 -8.28 -17.87
CA GLU A 238 -25.40 -9.47 -17.40
C GLU A 238 -25.44 -9.56 -15.86
N TYR A 239 -26.46 -10.26 -15.36
CA TYR A 239 -26.57 -10.60 -13.94
C TYR A 239 -26.00 -12.00 -13.72
N VAL A 240 -24.92 -12.10 -12.94
CA VAL A 240 -24.17 -13.32 -12.74
C VAL A 240 -23.85 -13.55 -11.27
N ASN A 241 -23.52 -14.81 -10.91
CA ASN A 241 -22.86 -15.05 -9.65
C ASN A 241 -21.44 -14.46 -9.72
N MET A 242 -21.19 -13.44 -8.91
CA MET A 242 -19.94 -12.66 -8.97
C MET A 242 -18.71 -13.49 -8.60
N ILE A 243 -18.88 -14.47 -7.70
CA ILE A 243 -17.77 -15.34 -7.27
C ILE A 243 -17.38 -16.27 -8.42
N ASP A 244 -18.36 -16.91 -9.06
CA ASP A 244 -18.11 -17.83 -10.18
C ASP A 244 -17.60 -17.10 -11.43
N ALA A 245 -18.02 -15.84 -11.61
CA ALA A 245 -17.54 -14.98 -12.69
C ALA A 245 -16.14 -14.41 -12.42
N GLY A 246 -15.56 -14.61 -11.22
CA GLY A 246 -14.25 -14.06 -10.84
C GLY A 246 -14.27 -12.57 -10.54
N ILE A 247 -15.43 -11.96 -10.31
CA ILE A 247 -15.59 -10.55 -9.95
C ILE A 247 -15.66 -10.46 -8.42
N LEU A 248 -14.49 -10.29 -7.81
CA LEU A 248 -14.32 -10.39 -6.37
C LEU A 248 -13.77 -9.08 -5.80
N ASP A 249 -14.22 -8.73 -4.60
CA ASP A 249 -13.63 -7.67 -3.80
C ASP A 249 -13.07 -8.26 -2.49
N PRO A 250 -11.91 -7.78 -1.99
CA PRO A 250 -11.43 -8.16 -0.67
C PRO A 250 -12.39 -7.65 0.43
N ALA A 251 -12.78 -8.52 1.35
CA ALA A 251 -13.68 -8.17 2.43
C ALA A 251 -13.10 -7.03 3.31
N LYS A 252 -11.79 -7.07 3.57
CA LYS A 252 -11.07 -6.03 4.32
C LYS A 252 -11.21 -4.66 3.65
N VAL A 253 -11.08 -4.59 2.33
CA VAL A 253 -11.15 -3.32 1.57
C VAL A 253 -12.55 -2.74 1.66
N THR A 254 -13.59 -3.54 1.36
CA THR A 254 -14.98 -3.08 1.40
C THR A 254 -15.40 -2.65 2.79
N ARG A 255 -15.06 -3.43 3.82
CA ARG A 255 -15.33 -3.09 5.22
C ARG A 255 -14.64 -1.79 5.64
N SER A 256 -13.33 -1.67 5.38
CA SER A 256 -12.53 -0.49 5.76
C SER A 256 -12.97 0.76 5.02
N ALA A 257 -13.35 0.66 3.75
CA ALA A 257 -13.86 1.79 2.97
C ALA A 257 -15.12 2.38 3.62
N LEU A 258 -16.10 1.54 3.99
CA LEU A 258 -17.31 1.99 4.68
C LEU A 258 -17.01 2.59 6.05
N GLN A 259 -16.13 1.95 6.82
CA GLN A 259 -15.75 2.39 8.17
C GLN A 259 -15.06 3.76 8.12
N ASN A 260 -14.11 3.94 7.22
CA ASN A 260 -13.36 5.19 7.07
C ASN A 260 -14.27 6.31 6.53
N ALA A 261 -15.11 6.02 5.56
CA ALA A 261 -16.09 6.99 5.05
C ALA A 261 -17.04 7.47 6.15
N THR A 262 -17.54 6.55 6.97
CA THR A 262 -18.41 6.87 8.10
C THR A 262 -17.67 7.71 9.15
N SER A 263 -16.42 7.39 9.46
CA SER A 263 -15.59 8.16 10.41
C SER A 263 -15.39 9.61 9.95
N VAL A 264 -15.04 9.81 8.68
CA VAL A 264 -14.86 11.15 8.11
C VAL A 264 -16.18 11.92 8.08
N ALA A 265 -17.27 11.28 7.65
CA ALA A 265 -18.59 11.92 7.61
C ALA A 265 -19.06 12.34 9.01
N SER A 266 -18.86 11.48 10.03
CA SER A 266 -19.20 11.78 11.42
C SER A 266 -18.41 12.97 11.95
N THR A 267 -17.11 13.04 11.63
CA THR A 267 -16.27 14.17 12.02
C THR A 267 -16.76 15.46 11.37
N LEU A 268 -17.10 15.43 10.07
CA LEU A 268 -17.62 16.60 9.36
C LEU A 268 -18.96 17.10 9.95
N LEU A 269 -19.86 16.17 10.29
CA LEU A 269 -21.16 16.51 10.89
C LEU A 269 -21.06 17.20 12.27
N THR A 270 -19.96 16.97 12.99
CA THR A 270 -19.74 17.56 14.32
C THR A 270 -18.93 18.86 14.27
N THR A 271 -18.48 19.33 13.10
CA THR A 271 -17.72 20.56 12.94
C THR A 271 -18.66 21.75 12.75
N GLU A 272 -18.35 22.89 13.39
CA GLU A 272 -19.07 24.15 13.21
C GLU A 272 -18.57 24.95 12.01
N SER A 273 -17.28 24.75 11.64
CA SER A 273 -16.66 25.48 10.53
C SER A 273 -15.61 24.61 9.83
N VAL A 274 -15.46 24.83 8.54
CA VAL A 274 -14.44 24.18 7.70
C VAL A 274 -13.57 25.24 7.08
N VAL A 275 -12.23 25.09 7.22
CA VAL A 275 -11.26 25.93 6.55
C VAL A 275 -10.67 25.14 5.37
N ALA A 276 -10.82 25.66 4.18
CA ALA A 276 -10.29 25.06 2.96
C ALA A 276 -9.48 26.07 2.15
N ASN A 277 -8.54 25.57 1.36
CA ASN A 277 -7.81 26.42 0.43
C ASN A 277 -8.76 26.95 -0.64
N ILE A 278 -8.63 28.24 -0.96
CA ILE A 278 -9.33 28.84 -2.10
C ILE A 278 -8.75 28.22 -3.36
N LYS A 279 -9.63 27.77 -4.25
CA LYS A 279 -9.23 27.20 -5.55
C LYS A 279 -8.56 28.31 -6.35
N GLU A 280 -7.26 28.20 -6.61
CA GLU A 280 -6.56 29.09 -7.53
C GLU A 280 -7.00 28.75 -8.95
N ASP A 281 -7.44 29.76 -9.70
CA ASP A 281 -7.67 29.62 -11.12
C ASP A 281 -6.33 29.28 -11.80
N ALA A 282 -6.29 28.19 -12.56
CA ALA A 282 -5.12 27.85 -13.32
C ALA A 282 -4.74 29.05 -14.21
N PRO A 283 -3.48 29.49 -14.21
CA PRO A 283 -3.06 30.59 -15.06
C PRO A 283 -3.45 30.27 -16.50
N ALA A 284 -4.17 31.19 -17.13
CA ALA A 284 -4.60 31.06 -18.52
C ALA A 284 -3.35 30.76 -19.37
N MET A 285 -3.32 29.61 -20.02
CA MET A 285 -2.26 29.30 -20.97
C MET A 285 -2.19 30.46 -21.98
N PRO A 286 -1.02 31.05 -22.19
CA PRO A 286 -0.90 32.10 -23.19
C PRO A 286 -1.41 31.56 -24.52
N ALA A 287 -2.40 32.21 -25.08
CA ALA A 287 -2.93 31.89 -26.41
C ALA A 287 -1.73 31.86 -27.37
N GLY A 288 -1.42 30.67 -27.88
CA GLY A 288 -0.32 30.49 -28.81
C GLY A 288 -0.45 31.50 -29.93
N GLY A 289 0.52 32.40 -30.05
CA GLY A 289 0.58 33.40 -31.08
C GLY A 289 0.47 32.73 -32.44
N ALA A 290 -0.58 33.05 -33.17
CA ALA A 290 -0.68 32.76 -34.59
C ALA A 290 0.50 33.42 -35.30
N GLY A 291 1.56 32.67 -35.50
CA GLY A 291 2.70 33.08 -36.30
C GLY A 291 2.24 33.22 -37.75
N MET A 292 2.09 34.45 -38.17
CA MET A 292 2.02 34.81 -39.57
C MET A 292 3.27 34.28 -40.32
N GLY A 293 3.12 33.20 -41.05
CA GLY A 293 4.01 32.82 -42.11
C GLY A 293 3.60 33.54 -43.37
N GLY A 294 4.31 34.62 -43.69
CA GLY A 294 4.19 35.31 -44.93
C GLY A 294 5.52 35.23 -45.69
N MET A 295 5.42 34.81 -46.94
CA MET A 295 6.26 35.17 -48.10
C MET A 295 7.78 34.95 -48.05
N MET A 296 8.26 34.06 -48.79
CA MET A 296 8.85 34.10 -50.17
C MET A 296 9.39 32.72 -50.51
#